data_eacc6547eec7d0beecc0871adc075ba3
#
_entry.id   eacc6547eec7d0beecc0871adc075ba3
#
_cell.length_a   1.000
_cell.length_b   1.000
_cell.length_c   1.000
_cell.angle_alpha   90.00
_cell.angle_beta   90.00
_cell.angle_gamma   90.00
#
_symmetry.space_group_name_H-M   'P 1'
#
loop_
_entity.id
_entity.type
_entity.pdbx_description
1 polymer ?
#
loop_
_entity_poly.entity_id
_entity_poly.type
_entity_poly.pdbx_seq_one_letter_code
_entity_poly.pdbx_strand_id
1 'polypeptide(L)'
;MALSVIALLAGASSAIGSILSLPKLMGAAAGQLTVTYVTEDYVLLGVVILSTVLLLITLISIVSAFAKSIKEAQTYVTPMMILVVLIGVTAMFGNGAKAEWYYYLIPLYNSVQCMVGIFAFSASPLFILTTVATNLVLTGCGVFLLTRMFNSERIIFSR
;
A
#
# COMPACT_ATOMS: atom_id res chain seq x y z
N MET A 1 16.13 -13.19 4.01
CA MET A 1 15.39 -13.59 2.81
C MET A 1 14.36 -14.71 3.06
N ALA A 2 14.73 -15.85 3.64
CA ALA A 2 13.78 -16.96 3.90
C ALA A 2 12.55 -16.55 4.75
N LEU A 3 12.76 -15.79 5.83
CA LEU A 3 11.70 -15.28 6.70
C LEU A 3 10.70 -14.38 5.96
N SER A 4 11.17 -13.54 5.03
CA SER A 4 10.31 -12.64 4.25
C SER A 4 9.43 -13.42 3.27
N VAL A 5 9.96 -14.48 2.66
CA VAL A 5 9.21 -15.36 1.77
C VAL A 5 8.14 -16.12 2.55
N ILE A 6 8.49 -16.65 3.72
CA ILE A 6 7.55 -17.35 4.61
C ILE A 6 6.41 -16.41 5.05
N ALA A 7 6.74 -15.17 5.44
CA ALA A 7 5.74 -14.17 5.83
C ALA A 7 4.79 -13.82 4.67
N LEU A 8 5.31 -13.66 3.45
CA LEU A 8 4.50 -13.43 2.25
C LEU A 8 3.58 -14.61 1.94
N LEU A 9 4.09 -15.84 2.01
CA LEU A 9 3.30 -17.04 1.78
C LEU A 9 2.21 -17.23 2.85
N ALA A 10 2.54 -16.97 4.12
CA ALA A 10 1.57 -17.02 5.22
C ALA A 10 0.48 -15.95 5.06
N GLY A 11 0.85 -14.73 4.68
CA GLY A 11 -0.11 -13.65 4.40
C GLY A 11 -1.02 -13.97 3.23
N ALA A 12 -0.47 -14.46 2.13
CA ALA A 12 -1.23 -14.85 0.95
C ALA A 12 -2.18 -16.03 1.24
N SER A 13 -1.71 -17.06 1.94
CA SER A 13 -2.56 -18.21 2.32
C SER A 13 -3.69 -17.83 3.27
N SER A 14 -3.43 -16.91 4.22
CA SER A 14 -4.45 -16.36 5.11
C SER A 14 -5.52 -15.57 4.35
N ALA A 15 -5.12 -14.73 3.41
CA ALA A 15 -6.03 -13.95 2.57
C ALA A 15 -6.93 -14.89 1.72
N ILE A 16 -6.34 -15.87 1.08
CA ILE A 16 -7.09 -16.87 0.28
C ILE A 16 -8.05 -17.67 1.17
N GLY A 17 -7.58 -18.11 2.34
CA GLY A 17 -8.42 -18.82 3.30
C GLY A 17 -9.61 -17.98 3.78
N SER A 18 -9.41 -16.70 4.01
CA SER A 18 -10.46 -15.76 4.40
C SER A 18 -11.51 -15.58 3.29
N ILE A 19 -11.08 -15.38 2.04
CA ILE A 19 -11.97 -15.23 0.89
C ILE A 19 -12.82 -16.50 0.68
N LEU A 20 -12.22 -17.69 0.82
CA LEU A 20 -12.92 -18.97 0.62
C LEU A 20 -13.86 -19.31 1.79
N SER A 21 -13.59 -18.83 2.99
CA SER A 21 -14.43 -19.09 4.18
C SER A 21 -15.57 -18.10 4.36
N LEU A 22 -15.47 -16.88 3.84
CA LEU A 22 -16.49 -15.83 3.93
C LEU A 22 -17.89 -16.31 3.52
N PRO A 23 -18.12 -17.00 2.38
CA PRO A 23 -19.43 -17.50 2.00
C PRO A 23 -19.99 -18.53 2.98
N LYS A 24 -19.13 -19.33 3.60
CA LYS A 24 -19.53 -20.36 4.57
C LYS A 24 -19.89 -19.75 5.94
N LEU A 25 -19.24 -18.66 6.34
CA LEU A 25 -19.47 -17.98 7.60
C LEU A 25 -20.71 -17.07 7.58
N MET A 26 -21.03 -16.49 6.42
CA MET A 26 -22.18 -15.61 6.25
C MET A 26 -23.51 -16.39 6.05
N GLY A 27 -23.48 -17.71 5.85
CA GLY A 27 -24.68 -18.56 5.77
C GLY A 27 -25.66 -18.13 4.68
N ALA A 28 -26.96 -18.36 4.93
CA ALA A 28 -28.04 -18.04 4.00
C ALA A 28 -28.20 -16.52 3.70
N ALA A 29 -27.61 -15.64 4.51
CA ALA A 29 -27.57 -14.20 4.25
C ALA A 29 -26.65 -13.86 3.08
N ALA A 30 -25.66 -14.71 2.75
CA ALA A 30 -24.77 -14.52 1.60
C ALA A 30 -25.49 -14.67 0.25
N GLY A 31 -26.65 -15.31 0.22
CA GLY A 31 -27.45 -15.47 -1.00
C GLY A 31 -28.08 -14.17 -1.52
N GLN A 32 -28.12 -13.12 -0.71
CA GLN A 32 -28.64 -11.80 -1.13
C GLN A 32 -27.53 -10.74 -1.35
N LEU A 33 -26.31 -11.04 -0.91
CA LEU A 33 -25.13 -10.22 -1.21
C LEU A 33 -24.38 -10.90 -2.37
N THR A 34 -24.95 -10.87 -3.55
CA THR A 34 -24.16 -11.08 -4.77
C THR A 34 -23.27 -9.85 -4.95
N VAL A 35 -22.20 -9.78 -4.18
CA VAL A 35 -21.10 -8.84 -4.43
C VAL A 35 -20.41 -9.37 -5.68
N THR A 36 -20.91 -8.93 -6.83
CA THR A 36 -20.40 -9.33 -8.13
C THR A 36 -19.22 -8.43 -8.48
N TYR A 37 -18.10 -8.59 -7.73
CA TYR A 37 -16.84 -8.04 -8.20
C TYR A 37 -16.43 -8.80 -9.46
N VAL A 38 -16.21 -8.08 -10.52
CA VAL A 38 -15.70 -8.62 -11.78
C VAL A 38 -14.21 -8.90 -11.62
N THR A 39 -13.67 -9.82 -12.40
CA THR A 39 -12.21 -10.13 -12.39
C THR A 39 -11.36 -8.88 -12.57
N GLU A 40 -11.85 -7.88 -13.28
CA GLU A 40 -11.18 -6.58 -13.48
C GLU A 40 -10.99 -5.83 -12.17
N ASP A 41 -11.96 -5.84 -11.25
CA ASP A 41 -11.86 -5.16 -9.94
C ASP A 41 -10.75 -5.75 -9.08
N TYR A 42 -10.59 -7.08 -9.10
CA TYR A 42 -9.51 -7.76 -8.38
C TYR A 42 -8.14 -7.44 -8.97
N VAL A 43 -8.03 -7.34 -10.30
CA VAL A 43 -6.78 -6.97 -10.97
C VAL A 43 -6.41 -5.52 -10.64
N LEU A 44 -7.38 -4.59 -10.72
CA LEU A 44 -7.18 -3.19 -10.37
C LEU A 44 -6.77 -3.03 -8.91
N LEU A 45 -7.43 -3.74 -8.00
CA LEU A 45 -7.07 -3.76 -6.59
C LEU A 45 -5.64 -4.28 -6.38
N GLY A 46 -5.27 -5.37 -7.05
CA GLY A 46 -3.93 -5.94 -7.01
C GLY A 46 -2.85 -4.96 -7.48
N VAL A 47 -3.10 -4.24 -8.57
CA VAL A 47 -2.17 -3.24 -9.11
C VAL A 47 -2.00 -2.06 -8.15
N VAL A 48 -3.09 -1.56 -7.55
CA VAL A 48 -3.04 -0.49 -6.55
C VAL A 48 -2.26 -0.94 -5.31
N ILE A 49 -2.55 -2.13 -4.78
CA ILE A 49 -1.82 -2.68 -3.63
C ILE A 49 -0.33 -2.83 -3.95
N LEU A 50 0.02 -3.42 -5.08
CA LEU A 50 1.40 -3.65 -5.49
C LEU A 50 2.18 -2.33 -5.58
N SER A 51 1.61 -1.32 -6.24
CA SER A 51 2.23 0.01 -6.37
C SER A 51 2.42 0.68 -5.01
N THR A 52 1.46 0.53 -4.09
CA THR A 52 1.53 1.06 -2.73
C THR A 52 2.60 0.36 -1.89
N VAL A 53 2.69 -0.96 -1.99
CA VAL A 53 3.73 -1.75 -1.29
C VAL A 53 5.12 -1.35 -1.77
N LEU A 54 5.33 -1.17 -3.07
CA LEU A 54 6.61 -0.70 -3.63
C LEU A 54 6.98 0.68 -3.07
N LEU A 55 6.02 1.61 -3.00
CA LEU A 55 6.22 2.93 -2.41
C LEU A 55 6.61 2.82 -0.92
N LEU A 56 5.88 2.03 -0.13
CA LEU A 56 6.16 1.83 1.30
C LEU A 56 7.54 1.22 1.53
N ILE A 57 7.91 0.19 0.76
CA ILE A 57 9.24 -0.43 0.85
C ILE A 57 10.32 0.62 0.57
N THR A 58 10.13 1.46 -0.43
CA THR A 58 11.09 2.51 -0.78
C THR A 58 11.22 3.53 0.34
N LEU A 59 10.11 3.99 0.93
CA LEU A 59 10.12 4.93 2.05
C LEU A 59 10.82 4.35 3.28
N ILE A 60 10.50 3.10 3.66
CA ILE A 60 11.15 2.40 4.76
C ILE A 60 12.65 2.23 4.49
N SER A 61 13.03 1.91 3.26
CA SER A 61 14.44 1.76 2.87
C SER A 61 15.21 3.07 2.98
N ILE A 62 14.61 4.21 2.59
CA ILE A 62 15.22 5.54 2.75
C ILE A 62 15.45 5.82 4.24
N VAL A 63 14.40 5.66 5.06
CA VAL A 63 14.49 5.91 6.51
C VAL A 63 15.55 5.01 7.15
N SER A 64 15.58 3.73 6.77
CA SER A 64 16.55 2.76 7.30
C SER A 64 18.00 3.06 6.88
N ALA A 65 18.20 3.68 5.70
CA ALA A 65 19.53 4.04 5.22
C ALA A 65 20.18 5.17 6.06
N PHE A 66 19.38 6.01 6.71
CA PHE A 66 19.88 7.04 7.64
C PHE A 66 20.20 6.51 9.04
N ALA A 67 19.67 5.35 9.41
CA ALA A 67 19.83 4.81 10.75
C ALA A 67 21.18 4.09 10.92
N LYS A 68 21.87 4.37 12.02
CA LYS A 68 23.16 3.74 12.37
C LYS A 68 23.00 2.40 13.08
N SER A 69 21.80 2.10 13.58
CA SER A 69 21.49 0.85 14.29
C SER A 69 20.07 0.41 14.02
N ILE A 70 19.77 -0.88 14.26
CA ILE A 70 18.43 -1.45 14.14
C ILE A 70 17.43 -0.73 15.07
N LYS A 71 17.87 -0.38 16.30
CA LYS A 71 17.02 0.34 17.26
C LYS A 71 16.67 1.74 16.75
N GLU A 72 17.64 2.42 16.18
CA GLU A 72 17.44 3.75 15.59
C GLU A 72 16.52 3.70 14.37
N ALA A 73 16.69 2.71 13.48
CA ALA A 73 15.80 2.48 12.36
C ALA A 73 14.35 2.28 12.82
N GLN A 74 14.12 1.46 13.85
CA GLN A 74 12.78 1.27 14.42
C GLN A 74 12.19 2.56 14.99
N THR A 75 13.00 3.40 15.63
CA THR A 75 12.56 4.70 16.16
C THR A 75 12.09 5.65 15.06
N TYR A 76 12.71 5.61 13.89
CA TYR A 76 12.30 6.44 12.75
C TYR A 76 11.13 5.85 11.98
N VAL A 77 11.06 4.54 11.84
CA VAL A 77 9.96 3.85 11.12
C VAL A 77 8.65 3.91 11.89
N THR A 78 8.69 3.85 13.23
CA THR A 78 7.48 3.85 14.07
C THR A 78 6.57 5.07 13.82
N PRO A 79 7.02 6.33 13.88
CA PRO A 79 6.16 7.48 13.60
C PRO A 79 5.65 7.50 12.16
N MET A 80 6.43 7.00 11.20
CA MET A 80 5.99 6.86 9.82
C MET A 80 4.83 5.86 9.69
N MET A 81 4.92 4.73 10.40
CA MET A 81 3.83 3.74 10.45
C MET A 81 2.56 4.31 11.07
N ILE A 82 2.69 5.10 12.16
CA ILE A 82 1.54 5.79 12.78
C ILE A 82 0.88 6.73 11.78
N LEU A 83 1.66 7.52 11.03
CA LEU A 83 1.14 8.40 9.98
C LEU A 83 0.37 7.62 8.90
N VAL A 84 0.91 6.50 8.42
CA VAL A 84 0.25 5.65 7.43
C VAL A 84 -1.09 5.12 7.95
N VAL A 85 -1.13 4.66 9.21
CA VAL A 85 -2.36 4.18 9.85
C VAL A 85 -3.37 5.32 9.98
N LEU A 86 -2.96 6.51 10.43
CA LEU A 86 -3.85 7.68 10.54
C LEU A 86 -4.45 8.07 9.18
N ILE A 87 -3.63 8.08 8.12
CA ILE A 87 -4.11 8.34 6.75
C ILE A 87 -5.16 7.30 6.35
N GLY A 88 -4.88 6.02 6.59
CA GLY A 88 -5.83 4.95 6.31
C GLY A 88 -7.16 5.11 7.06
N VAL A 89 -7.08 5.39 8.35
CA VAL A 89 -8.26 5.58 9.21
C VAL A 89 -9.08 6.80 8.76
N THR A 90 -8.44 7.95 8.50
CA THR A 90 -9.16 9.15 8.04
C THR A 90 -9.86 8.94 6.70
N ALA A 91 -9.28 8.15 5.80
CA ALA A 91 -9.90 7.82 4.53
C ALA A 91 -11.14 6.91 4.69
N MET A 92 -11.17 6.05 5.70
CA MET A 92 -12.32 5.18 5.99
C MET A 92 -13.54 5.95 6.57
N PHE A 93 -13.30 7.03 7.32
CA PHE A 93 -14.39 7.86 7.87
C PHE A 93 -14.99 8.85 6.86
N GLY A 94 -14.46 8.89 5.63
CA GLY A 94 -15.05 9.70 4.56
C GLY A 94 -16.32 9.06 3.99
N ASN A 95 -17.20 9.88 3.44
CA ASN A 95 -18.43 9.43 2.76
C ASN A 95 -18.15 8.87 1.35
N GLY A 96 -17.29 7.85 1.25
CA GLY A 96 -16.89 7.24 -0.03
C GLY A 96 -15.63 7.85 -0.64
N ALA A 97 -15.31 7.44 -1.87
CA ALA A 97 -14.15 7.95 -2.60
C ALA A 97 -14.34 9.42 -3.00
N LYS A 98 -13.27 10.21 -2.86
CA LYS A 98 -13.30 11.62 -3.22
C LYS A 98 -13.36 11.78 -4.74
N ALA A 99 -14.15 12.75 -5.20
CA ALA A 99 -14.34 13.03 -6.63
C ALA A 99 -13.23 13.93 -7.22
N GLU A 100 -12.49 14.64 -6.38
CA GLU A 100 -11.49 15.61 -6.82
C GLU A 100 -10.16 14.92 -7.09
N TRP A 101 -9.60 15.17 -8.27
CA TRP A 101 -8.39 14.52 -8.77
C TRP A 101 -7.13 14.77 -7.94
N TYR A 102 -7.02 15.89 -7.23
CA TYR A 102 -5.85 16.24 -6.44
C TYR A 102 -5.63 15.32 -5.23
N TYR A 103 -6.67 14.67 -4.70
CA TYR A 103 -6.52 13.67 -3.64
C TYR A 103 -5.76 12.44 -4.11
N TYR A 104 -5.79 12.16 -5.40
CA TYR A 104 -5.09 11.01 -6.00
C TYR A 104 -3.60 11.28 -6.29
N LEU A 105 -3.14 12.50 -6.03
CA LEU A 105 -1.72 12.86 -6.07
C LEU A 105 -1.03 12.75 -4.71
N ILE A 106 -1.79 12.67 -3.61
CA ILE A 106 -1.24 12.56 -2.26
C ILE A 106 -0.83 11.10 -2.02
N PRO A 107 0.47 10.82 -1.84
CA PRO A 107 0.96 9.45 -1.67
C PRO A 107 0.33 8.80 -0.43
N LEU A 108 0.08 7.49 -0.50
CA LEU A 108 -0.62 6.67 0.49
C LEU A 108 -2.12 6.96 0.61
N TYR A 109 -2.53 8.23 0.69
CA TYR A 109 -3.94 8.62 0.72
C TYR A 109 -4.64 8.24 -0.58
N ASN A 110 -3.97 8.45 -1.73
CA ASN A 110 -4.46 8.09 -3.06
C ASN A 110 -4.82 6.59 -3.15
N SER A 111 -3.95 5.74 -2.60
CA SER A 111 -4.15 4.28 -2.63
C SER A 111 -5.37 3.87 -1.83
N VAL A 112 -5.57 4.47 -0.64
CA VAL A 112 -6.74 4.19 0.19
C VAL A 112 -8.02 4.68 -0.50
N GLN A 113 -8.00 5.86 -1.13
CA GLN A 113 -9.14 6.39 -1.88
C GLN A 113 -9.49 5.50 -3.09
N CYS A 114 -8.49 4.97 -3.81
CA CYS A 114 -8.72 4.00 -4.87
C CYS A 114 -9.36 2.70 -4.34
N MET A 115 -8.86 2.16 -3.23
CA MET A 115 -9.44 0.96 -2.63
C MET A 115 -10.89 1.19 -2.20
N VAL A 116 -11.18 2.32 -1.53
CA VAL A 116 -12.55 2.70 -1.18
C VAL A 116 -13.44 2.83 -2.41
N GLY A 117 -12.93 3.45 -3.49
CA GLY A 117 -13.65 3.58 -4.76
C GLY A 117 -13.96 2.24 -5.42
N ILE A 118 -13.00 1.30 -5.43
CA ILE A 118 -13.21 -0.05 -5.97
C ILE A 118 -14.28 -0.80 -5.16
N PHE A 119 -14.19 -0.77 -3.82
CA PHE A 119 -15.17 -1.41 -2.94
C PHE A 119 -16.56 -0.78 -3.02
N ALA A 120 -16.65 0.51 -3.32
CA ALA A 120 -17.92 1.23 -3.49
C ALA A 120 -18.46 1.17 -4.94
N PHE A 121 -17.81 0.45 -5.86
CA PHE A 121 -18.14 0.41 -7.30
C PHE A 121 -18.18 1.81 -7.94
N SER A 122 -17.46 2.75 -7.41
CA SER A 122 -17.35 4.14 -7.87
C SER A 122 -15.97 4.51 -8.39
N ALA A 123 -15.09 3.51 -8.56
CA ALA A 123 -13.73 3.72 -9.02
C ALA A 123 -13.70 4.18 -10.48
N SER A 124 -13.10 5.34 -10.72
CA SER A 124 -12.78 5.79 -12.07
C SER A 124 -11.44 5.20 -12.52
N PRO A 125 -11.34 4.59 -13.71
CA PRO A 125 -10.06 4.07 -14.22
C PRO A 125 -8.97 5.14 -14.30
N LEU A 126 -9.34 6.39 -14.52
CA LEU A 126 -8.43 7.52 -14.57
C LEU A 126 -7.79 7.80 -13.21
N PHE A 127 -8.55 7.72 -12.12
CA PHE A 127 -8.04 7.92 -10.77
C PHE A 127 -7.10 6.77 -10.34
N ILE A 128 -7.41 5.54 -10.74
CA ILE A 128 -6.56 4.39 -10.50
C ILE A 128 -5.23 4.56 -11.25
N LEU A 129 -5.28 4.95 -12.53
CA LEU A 129 -4.07 5.20 -13.32
C LEU A 129 -3.22 6.32 -12.71
N THR A 130 -3.85 7.42 -12.29
CA THR A 130 -3.17 8.54 -11.62
C THR A 130 -2.47 8.08 -10.34
N THR A 131 -3.15 7.29 -9.52
CA THR A 131 -2.60 6.73 -8.28
C THR A 131 -1.38 5.85 -8.55
N VAL A 132 -1.52 4.90 -9.45
CA VAL A 132 -0.43 3.98 -9.80
C VAL A 132 0.76 4.74 -10.39
N ALA A 133 0.51 5.70 -11.29
CA ALA A 133 1.55 6.54 -11.88
C ALA A 133 2.28 7.35 -10.79
N THR A 134 1.54 8.01 -9.89
CA THR A 134 2.12 8.79 -8.78
C THR A 134 2.98 7.89 -7.87
N ASN A 135 2.48 6.73 -7.48
CA ASN A 135 3.22 5.79 -6.65
C ASN A 135 4.50 5.30 -7.32
N LEU A 136 4.44 4.97 -8.62
CA LEU A 136 5.61 4.51 -9.39
C LEU A 136 6.65 5.62 -9.58
N VAL A 137 6.22 6.84 -9.87
CA VAL A 137 7.13 8.00 -9.99
C VAL A 137 7.84 8.25 -8.66
N LEU A 138 7.10 8.29 -7.55
CA LEU A 138 7.69 8.47 -6.23
C LEU A 138 8.62 7.32 -5.82
N THR A 139 8.25 6.08 -6.14
CA THR A 139 9.12 4.91 -5.95
C THR A 139 10.40 5.06 -6.76
N GLY A 140 10.31 5.43 -8.03
CA GLY A 140 11.47 5.66 -8.90
C GLY A 140 12.39 6.76 -8.38
N CYS A 141 11.83 7.90 -7.96
CA CYS A 141 12.57 8.98 -7.31
C CYS A 141 13.26 8.50 -6.02
N GLY A 142 12.55 7.73 -5.19
CA GLY A 142 13.09 7.19 -3.94
C GLY A 142 14.23 6.20 -4.18
N VAL A 143 14.10 5.31 -5.15
CA VAL A 143 15.17 4.39 -5.54
C VAL A 143 16.39 5.15 -6.08
N PHE A 144 16.17 6.20 -6.88
CA PHE A 144 17.25 7.06 -7.35
C PHE A 144 17.98 7.75 -6.19
N LEU A 145 17.24 8.28 -5.22
CA LEU A 145 17.82 8.87 -4.01
C LEU A 145 18.63 7.85 -3.20
N LEU A 146 18.09 6.65 -2.99
CA LEU A 146 18.80 5.56 -2.32
C LEU A 146 20.11 5.20 -3.03
N THR A 147 20.07 5.04 -4.34
CA THR A 147 21.26 4.72 -5.14
C THR A 147 22.31 5.81 -4.99
N ARG A 148 21.90 7.07 -5.02
CA ARG A 148 22.82 8.20 -4.84
C ARG A 148 23.40 8.27 -3.42
N MET A 149 22.59 7.93 -2.40
CA MET A 149 23.05 7.87 -1.01
C MET A 149 24.11 6.78 -0.82
N PHE A 150 23.88 5.58 -1.37
CA PHE A 150 24.86 4.48 -1.28
C PHE A 150 26.12 4.71 -2.05
N ASN A 151 26.08 5.46 -3.17
CA ASN A 151 27.25 5.84 -3.94
C ASN A 151 28.02 7.02 -3.33
N SER A 152 27.48 7.68 -2.30
CA SER A 152 28.18 8.73 -1.59
C SER A 152 29.09 8.12 -0.52
N GLU A 153 30.41 8.32 -0.65
CA GLU A 153 31.43 7.80 0.28
C GLU A 153 31.20 8.20 1.75
N ARG A 154 30.44 9.28 1.99
CA ARG A 154 30.10 9.76 3.34
C ARG A 154 29.32 8.78 4.19
N ILE A 155 28.54 7.88 3.60
CA ILE A 155 27.74 6.90 4.34
C ILE A 155 28.58 5.66 4.67
N ILE A 156 29.57 5.33 3.82
CA ILE A 156 30.44 4.16 3.99
C ILE A 156 31.49 4.39 5.07
N PHE A 157 31.97 5.63 5.24
CA PHE A 157 33.06 5.98 6.17
C PHE A 157 32.61 6.63 7.50
N SER A 158 31.32 6.75 7.77
CA SER A 158 30.80 7.29 9.03
C SER A 158 30.57 6.21 10.12
N ARG A 159 31.27 5.08 9.99
CA ARG A 159 31.33 4.04 11.02
C ARG A 159 32.52 4.24 11.92
#